data_1ad9ed33682c38caa90cc5611f8970a4
#
_entry.id   1ad9ed33682c38caa90cc5611f8970a4
#
_cell.length_a   1.000
_cell.length_b   1.000
_cell.length_c   1.000
_cell.angle_alpha   90.00
_cell.angle_beta   90.00
_cell.angle_gamma   90.00
#
_symmetry.space_group_name_H-M   'P 1'
#
loop_
_entity.id
_entity.type
_entity.pdbx_description
1 polymer ?
#
loop_
_entity_poly.entity_id
_entity_poly.type
_entity_poly.pdbx_seq_one_letter_code
_entity_poly.pdbx_strand_id
1 'polypeptide(L)'
;MRYGPEHKAEVHQKIVKDASRRVRAEGLNGAAVAAVMRDTGLTHGGFYKHFASKDELLLESLREAFREIVNKLAHVAEQSGSEAPWKAIVKTYLSLEYCDHVERGCPLPALAPEMARVDAAMRGQIFVELVNYKDRMLPFMPGRRARDKERAFFVIFSTMTGAVEIARMFPHPAAQEKVLSSAREFLLRSF
;
A
#
# COMPACT_ATOMS: atom_id res chain seq x y z
N MET A 1 -27.66 -6.33 -25.01
CA MET A 1 -28.01 -6.02 -23.61
C MET A 1 -27.25 -4.76 -23.20
N ARG A 2 -27.96 -3.71 -22.79
CA ARG A 2 -27.34 -2.46 -22.31
C ARG A 2 -27.12 -2.65 -20.81
N TYR A 3 -25.88 -2.93 -20.39
CA TYR A 3 -25.52 -3.05 -18.97
C TYR A 3 -25.81 -1.72 -18.26
N GLY A 4 -26.49 -1.80 -17.10
CA GLY A 4 -26.83 -0.62 -16.30
C GLY A 4 -25.61 0.09 -15.74
N PRO A 5 -25.75 1.36 -15.27
CA PRO A 5 -24.65 2.13 -14.66
C PRO A 5 -23.99 1.41 -13.49
N GLU A 6 -24.73 0.67 -12.69
CA GLU A 6 -24.23 -0.12 -11.55
C GLU A 6 -23.24 -1.19 -12.00
N HIS A 7 -23.58 -1.97 -13.03
CA HIS A 7 -22.68 -2.99 -13.57
C HIS A 7 -21.38 -2.39 -14.12
N LYS A 8 -21.44 -1.20 -14.74
CA LYS A 8 -20.25 -0.49 -15.21
C LYS A 8 -19.33 -0.12 -14.04
N ALA A 9 -19.90 0.36 -12.92
CA ALA A 9 -19.16 0.71 -11.73
C ALA A 9 -18.51 -0.52 -11.05
N GLU A 10 -19.24 -1.64 -10.98
CA GLU A 10 -18.69 -2.92 -10.45
C GLU A 10 -17.52 -3.42 -11.28
N VAL A 11 -17.64 -3.41 -12.62
CA VAL A 11 -16.55 -3.80 -13.52
C VAL A 11 -15.35 -2.88 -13.37
N HIS A 12 -15.57 -1.55 -13.28
CA HIS A 12 -14.51 -0.58 -13.04
C HIS A 12 -13.75 -0.87 -11.74
N GLN A 13 -14.48 -1.07 -10.64
CA GLN A 13 -13.87 -1.39 -9.34
C GLN A 13 -13.10 -2.71 -9.36
N LYS A 14 -13.59 -3.72 -10.07
CA LYS A 14 -12.87 -4.97 -10.25
C LYS A 14 -11.54 -4.75 -10.97
N ILE A 15 -11.55 -4.00 -12.07
CA ILE A 15 -10.33 -3.67 -12.83
C ILE A 15 -9.31 -2.95 -11.92
N VAL A 16 -9.75 -1.94 -11.16
CA VAL A 16 -8.88 -1.18 -10.26
C VAL A 16 -8.27 -2.09 -9.18
N LYS A 17 -9.05 -2.97 -8.57
CA LYS A 17 -8.55 -3.92 -7.56
C LYS A 17 -7.53 -4.91 -8.13
N ASP A 18 -7.81 -5.48 -9.30
CA ASP A 18 -6.89 -6.42 -9.94
C ASP A 18 -5.59 -5.71 -10.38
N ALA A 19 -5.69 -4.51 -10.95
CA ALA A 19 -4.54 -3.68 -11.29
C ALA A 19 -3.74 -3.27 -10.04
N SER A 20 -4.42 -2.93 -8.94
CA SER A 20 -3.79 -2.59 -7.66
C SER A 20 -2.91 -3.71 -7.10
N ARG A 21 -3.35 -4.96 -7.20
CA ARG A 21 -2.55 -6.13 -6.80
C ARG A 21 -1.36 -6.34 -7.71
N ARG A 22 -1.57 -6.21 -9.04
CA ARG A 22 -0.51 -6.39 -10.03
C ARG A 22 0.60 -5.35 -9.90
N VAL A 23 0.28 -4.07 -9.74
CA VAL A 23 1.31 -3.03 -9.58
C VAL A 23 2.17 -3.28 -8.35
N ARG A 24 1.60 -3.78 -7.26
CA ARG A 24 2.38 -4.14 -6.07
C ARG A 24 3.27 -5.37 -6.29
N ALA A 25 2.82 -6.35 -7.06
CA ALA A 25 3.57 -7.58 -7.34
C ALA A 25 4.62 -7.43 -8.44
N GLU A 26 4.31 -6.62 -9.47
CA GLU A 26 5.07 -6.57 -10.74
C GLU A 26 5.69 -5.19 -11.04
N GLY A 27 5.57 -4.22 -10.10
CA GLY A 27 6.00 -2.84 -10.30
C GLY A 27 4.95 -1.99 -11.04
N LEU A 28 5.22 -0.70 -11.25
CA LEU A 28 4.27 0.22 -11.92
C LEU A 28 3.93 -0.22 -13.35
N ASN A 29 4.81 -0.97 -14.01
CA ASN A 29 4.55 -1.56 -15.33
C ASN A 29 3.58 -2.75 -15.28
N GLY A 30 3.33 -3.33 -14.11
CA GLY A 30 2.32 -4.38 -13.90
C GLY A 30 0.90 -3.95 -14.27
N ALA A 31 0.61 -2.64 -14.28
CA ALA A 31 -0.63 -2.05 -14.81
C ALA A 31 -0.67 -2.02 -16.36
N ALA A 32 0.12 -2.86 -17.06
CA ALA A 32 0.03 -2.95 -18.51
C ALA A 32 -1.41 -3.29 -18.93
N VAL A 33 -2.03 -2.41 -19.73
CA VAL A 33 -3.45 -2.49 -20.12
C VAL A 33 -3.81 -3.87 -20.64
N ALA A 34 -2.99 -4.45 -21.51
CA ALA A 34 -3.25 -5.77 -22.11
C ALA A 34 -3.29 -6.90 -21.05
N ALA A 35 -2.45 -6.83 -20.01
CA ALA A 35 -2.43 -7.84 -18.96
C ALA A 35 -3.65 -7.71 -18.03
N VAL A 36 -3.96 -6.48 -17.62
CA VAL A 36 -5.13 -6.21 -16.77
C VAL A 36 -6.43 -6.59 -17.50
N MET A 37 -6.56 -6.26 -18.78
CA MET A 37 -7.75 -6.61 -19.57
C MET A 37 -7.92 -8.11 -19.73
N ARG A 38 -6.85 -8.85 -20.00
CA ARG A 38 -6.88 -10.31 -20.10
C ARG A 38 -7.39 -10.95 -18.80
N ASP A 39 -6.89 -10.50 -17.67
CA ASP A 39 -7.24 -11.09 -16.36
C ASP A 39 -8.67 -10.74 -15.94
N THR A 40 -9.18 -9.58 -16.37
CA THR A 40 -10.55 -9.17 -16.13
C THR A 40 -11.56 -9.70 -17.18
N GLY A 41 -11.07 -10.39 -18.21
CA GLY A 41 -11.90 -10.91 -19.31
C GLY A 41 -12.44 -9.83 -20.25
N LEU A 42 -11.83 -8.64 -20.26
CA LEU A 42 -12.25 -7.51 -21.11
C LEU A 42 -11.36 -7.38 -22.34
N THR A 43 -11.96 -6.85 -23.43
CA THR A 43 -11.20 -6.52 -24.63
C THR A 43 -10.44 -5.20 -24.45
N HIS A 44 -9.38 -4.99 -25.25
CA HIS A 44 -8.63 -3.72 -25.26
C HIS A 44 -9.54 -2.50 -25.50
N GLY A 45 -10.54 -2.62 -26.37
CA GLY A 45 -11.53 -1.56 -26.58
C GLY A 45 -12.48 -1.33 -25.39
N GLY A 46 -12.61 -2.33 -24.49
CA GLY A 46 -13.34 -2.21 -23.23
C GLY A 46 -12.64 -1.31 -22.22
N PHE A 47 -11.31 -1.22 -22.26
CA PHE A 47 -10.51 -0.36 -21.39
C PHE A 47 -10.96 1.11 -21.46
N TYR A 48 -11.02 1.68 -22.65
CA TYR A 48 -11.37 3.08 -22.87
C TYR A 48 -12.80 3.46 -22.52
N LYS A 49 -13.66 2.47 -22.16
CA LYS A 49 -14.97 2.74 -21.56
C LYS A 49 -14.88 3.04 -20.06
N HIS A 50 -13.75 2.68 -19.42
CA HIS A 50 -13.52 2.81 -17.99
C HIS A 50 -12.45 3.84 -17.64
N PHE A 51 -11.38 3.95 -18.43
CA PHE A 51 -10.22 4.82 -18.16
C PHE A 51 -9.83 5.61 -19.40
N ALA A 52 -9.55 6.90 -19.25
CA ALA A 52 -9.09 7.76 -20.33
C ALA A 52 -7.64 7.47 -20.72
N SER A 53 -6.82 6.96 -19.77
CA SER A 53 -5.40 6.67 -20.00
C SER A 53 -4.88 5.54 -19.11
N LYS A 54 -3.69 5.02 -19.43
CA LYS A 54 -2.94 4.09 -18.56
C LYS A 54 -2.61 4.75 -17.22
N ASP A 55 -2.27 6.03 -17.22
CA ASP A 55 -1.90 6.78 -16.02
C ASP A 55 -3.08 6.95 -15.07
N GLU A 56 -4.30 7.12 -15.60
CA GLU A 56 -5.51 7.12 -14.78
C GLU A 56 -5.72 5.78 -14.08
N LEU A 57 -5.62 4.65 -14.80
CA LEU A 57 -5.68 3.33 -14.19
C LEU A 57 -4.59 3.16 -13.13
N LEU A 58 -3.36 3.55 -13.43
CA LEU A 58 -2.24 3.44 -12.50
C LEU A 58 -2.51 4.23 -11.22
N LEU A 59 -2.97 5.48 -11.34
CA LEU A 59 -3.28 6.32 -10.20
C LEU A 59 -4.41 5.76 -9.35
N GLU A 60 -5.50 5.30 -9.98
CA GLU A 60 -6.60 4.66 -9.25
C GLU A 60 -6.17 3.36 -8.57
N SER A 61 -5.28 2.59 -9.21
CA SER A 61 -4.69 1.38 -8.63
C SER A 61 -3.83 1.67 -7.40
N LEU A 62 -3.05 2.76 -7.42
CA LEU A 62 -2.26 3.21 -6.26
C LEU A 62 -3.17 3.73 -5.14
N ARG A 63 -4.22 4.50 -5.46
CA ARG A 63 -5.22 4.94 -4.48
C ARG A 63 -5.87 3.76 -3.78
N GLU A 64 -6.26 2.74 -4.53
CA GLU A 64 -6.83 1.51 -3.98
C GLU A 64 -5.83 0.79 -3.07
N ALA A 65 -4.55 0.68 -3.46
CA ALA A 65 -3.50 0.07 -2.65
C ALA A 65 -3.31 0.81 -1.32
N PHE A 66 -3.24 2.15 -1.34
CA PHE A 66 -3.17 2.96 -0.11
C PHE A 66 -4.43 2.84 0.74
N ARG A 67 -5.61 2.84 0.12
CA ARG A 67 -6.89 2.68 0.82
C ARG A 67 -6.98 1.33 1.54
N GLU A 68 -6.60 0.24 0.88
CA GLU A 68 -6.60 -1.11 1.45
C GLU A 68 -5.68 -1.19 2.68
N ILE A 69 -4.46 -0.69 2.58
CA ILE A 69 -3.50 -0.76 3.70
C ILE A 69 -3.92 0.15 4.86
N VAL A 70 -4.39 1.36 4.58
CA VAL A 70 -4.93 2.27 5.60
C VAL A 70 -6.04 1.60 6.39
N ASN A 71 -7.02 1.01 5.71
CA ASN A 71 -8.14 0.34 6.36
C ASN A 71 -7.68 -0.87 7.18
N LYS A 72 -6.75 -1.68 6.66
CA LYS A 72 -6.18 -2.82 7.39
C LYS A 72 -5.47 -2.37 8.68
N LEU A 73 -4.58 -1.37 8.59
CA LEU A 73 -3.81 -0.91 9.74
C LEU A 73 -4.67 -0.15 10.75
N ALA A 74 -5.66 0.64 10.31
CA ALA A 74 -6.61 1.29 11.19
C ALA A 74 -7.44 0.25 11.96
N HIS A 75 -7.94 -0.78 11.28
CA HIS A 75 -8.67 -1.87 11.93
C HIS A 75 -7.82 -2.58 12.99
N VAL A 76 -6.56 -2.92 12.67
CA VAL A 76 -5.62 -3.52 13.64
C VAL A 76 -5.39 -2.60 14.84
N ALA A 77 -5.24 -1.30 14.62
CA ALA A 77 -5.06 -0.30 15.68
C ALA A 77 -6.30 -0.18 16.58
N GLU A 78 -7.50 -0.19 16.00
CA GLU A 78 -8.78 -0.12 16.70
C GLU A 78 -9.06 -1.39 17.54
N GLN A 79 -8.56 -2.55 17.08
CA GLN A 79 -8.71 -3.83 17.77
C GLN A 79 -7.57 -4.12 18.77
N SER A 80 -6.65 -3.19 19.02
CA SER A 80 -5.48 -3.39 19.88
C SER A 80 -5.77 -3.62 21.37
N GLY A 81 -7.01 -3.37 21.81
CA GLY A 81 -7.45 -3.57 23.21
C GLY A 81 -6.68 -2.67 24.18
N SER A 82 -5.95 -3.27 25.12
CA SER A 82 -5.14 -2.55 26.10
C SER A 82 -3.74 -2.18 25.59
N GLU A 83 -3.34 -2.68 24.43
CA GLU A 83 -2.06 -2.34 23.82
C GLU A 83 -2.14 -0.98 23.11
N ALA A 84 -1.03 -0.22 23.12
CA ALA A 84 -0.97 1.03 22.37
C ALA A 84 -1.15 0.76 20.87
N PRO A 85 -2.08 1.46 20.16
CA PRO A 85 -2.46 1.16 18.78
C PRO A 85 -1.28 1.06 17.80
N TRP A 86 -0.29 1.93 17.90
CA TRP A 86 0.90 1.92 17.05
C TRP A 86 1.73 0.63 17.20
N LYS A 87 1.74 0.01 18.40
CA LYS A 87 2.46 -1.26 18.63
C LYS A 87 1.82 -2.41 17.87
N ALA A 88 0.50 -2.47 17.84
CA ALA A 88 -0.23 -3.44 17.05
C ALA A 88 0.03 -3.26 15.53
N ILE A 89 0.09 -2.02 15.05
CA ILE A 89 0.48 -1.69 13.68
C ILE A 89 1.89 -2.22 13.39
N VAL A 90 2.88 -1.91 14.22
CA VAL A 90 4.28 -2.33 14.05
C VAL A 90 4.39 -3.85 14.01
N LYS A 91 3.74 -4.55 14.93
CA LYS A 91 3.76 -6.03 15.00
C LYS A 91 3.16 -6.67 13.75
N THR A 92 2.04 -6.15 13.29
CA THR A 92 1.37 -6.64 12.07
C THR A 92 2.21 -6.37 10.82
N TYR A 93 2.72 -5.16 10.68
CA TYR A 93 3.47 -4.76 9.48
C TYR A 93 4.82 -5.48 9.38
N LEU A 94 5.51 -5.68 10.51
CA LEU A 94 6.80 -6.37 10.59
C LEU A 94 6.62 -7.86 10.95
N SER A 95 5.77 -8.58 10.21
CA SER A 95 5.57 -10.03 10.31
C SER A 95 5.94 -10.72 9.00
N LEU A 96 6.33 -12.01 9.05
CA LEU A 96 6.58 -12.82 7.85
C LEU A 96 5.34 -12.87 6.97
N GLU A 97 4.17 -13.12 7.55
CA GLU A 97 2.90 -13.14 6.81
C GLU A 97 2.71 -11.85 5.99
N TYR A 98 2.98 -10.70 6.59
CA TYR A 98 2.87 -9.42 5.87
C TYR A 98 3.96 -9.26 4.80
N CYS A 99 5.18 -9.70 5.09
CA CYS A 99 6.32 -9.62 4.18
C CYS A 99 6.08 -10.43 2.90
N ASP A 100 5.50 -11.63 3.02
CA ASP A 100 5.30 -12.58 1.92
C ASP A 100 4.16 -12.17 0.97
N HIS A 101 3.19 -11.41 1.44
CA HIS A 101 2.03 -10.98 0.64
C HIS A 101 2.21 -9.60 0.01
N VAL A 102 3.13 -9.49 -0.96
CA VAL A 102 3.45 -8.23 -1.66
C VAL A 102 2.21 -7.59 -2.26
N GLU A 103 1.39 -8.39 -2.94
CA GLU A 103 0.19 -7.96 -3.70
C GLU A 103 -0.93 -7.40 -2.82
N ARG A 104 -0.87 -7.64 -1.49
CA ARG A 104 -1.84 -7.17 -0.50
C ARG A 104 -1.24 -6.25 0.56
N GLY A 105 0.07 -6.01 0.46
CA GLY A 105 0.83 -5.18 1.39
C GLY A 105 0.75 -3.69 1.08
N CYS A 106 1.48 -2.91 1.87
CA CYS A 106 1.70 -1.49 1.61
C CYS A 106 2.41 -1.31 0.26
N PRO A 107 1.98 -0.36 -0.58
CA PRO A 107 2.66 -0.11 -1.85
C PRO A 107 4.08 0.45 -1.67
N LEU A 108 4.40 1.07 -0.52
CA LEU A 108 5.70 1.71 -0.33
C LEU A 108 6.90 0.76 -0.44
N PRO A 109 6.96 -0.39 0.26
CA PRO A 109 8.10 -1.30 0.14
C PRO A 109 8.30 -1.90 -1.26
N ALA A 110 7.25 -1.92 -2.07
CA ALA A 110 7.33 -2.46 -3.43
C ALA A 110 7.62 -1.39 -4.47
N LEU A 111 7.09 -0.17 -4.31
CA LEU A 111 6.96 0.79 -5.39
C LEU A 111 7.61 2.16 -5.10
N ALA A 112 8.09 2.45 -3.88
CA ALA A 112 8.61 3.79 -3.56
C ALA A 112 9.72 4.27 -4.51
N PRO A 113 10.71 3.45 -4.92
CA PRO A 113 11.73 3.88 -5.86
C PRO A 113 11.17 4.20 -7.26
N GLU A 114 10.14 3.47 -7.71
CA GLU A 114 9.50 3.73 -9.00
C GLU A 114 8.62 4.99 -8.93
N MET A 115 7.81 5.14 -7.86
CA MET A 115 6.99 6.32 -7.62
C MET A 115 7.81 7.61 -7.52
N ALA A 116 9.05 7.54 -7.04
CA ALA A 116 9.96 8.68 -6.99
C ALA A 116 10.46 9.11 -8.39
N ARG A 117 10.40 8.22 -9.40
CA ARG A 117 10.91 8.44 -10.77
C ARG A 117 9.85 8.79 -11.79
N VAL A 118 8.57 8.79 -11.43
CA VAL A 118 7.49 9.24 -12.33
C VAL A 118 7.60 10.75 -12.59
N ASP A 119 6.92 11.22 -13.64
CA ASP A 119 6.87 12.65 -13.96
C ASP A 119 6.27 13.48 -12.81
N ALA A 120 6.43 14.81 -12.91
CA ALA A 120 6.03 15.74 -11.85
C ALA A 120 4.51 15.76 -11.59
N ALA A 121 3.68 15.56 -12.64
CA ALA A 121 2.23 15.58 -12.51
C ALA A 121 1.74 14.34 -11.74
N MET A 122 2.19 13.15 -12.14
CA MET A 122 1.88 11.90 -11.47
C MET A 122 2.40 11.91 -10.02
N ARG A 123 3.63 12.37 -9.80
CA ARG A 123 4.22 12.48 -8.46
C ARG A 123 3.41 13.40 -7.55
N GLY A 124 2.89 14.52 -8.07
CA GLY A 124 1.99 15.40 -7.33
C GLY A 124 0.71 14.69 -6.87
N GLN A 125 0.13 13.84 -7.71
CA GLN A 125 -1.05 13.06 -7.34
C GLN A 125 -0.73 11.96 -6.32
N ILE A 126 0.39 11.27 -6.46
CA ILE A 126 0.88 10.29 -5.47
C ILE A 126 1.13 10.96 -4.12
N PHE A 127 1.68 12.18 -4.11
CA PHE A 127 1.90 12.94 -2.88
C PHE A 127 0.60 13.18 -2.09
N VAL A 128 -0.51 13.46 -2.77
CA VAL A 128 -1.82 13.59 -2.11
C VAL A 128 -2.19 12.28 -1.37
N GLU A 129 -1.97 11.13 -2.00
CA GLU A 129 -2.25 9.84 -1.37
C GLU A 129 -1.33 9.56 -0.17
N LEU A 130 -0.07 9.98 -0.22
CA LEU A 130 0.86 9.88 0.91
C LEU A 130 0.43 10.77 2.08
N VAL A 131 -0.04 11.98 1.81
CA VAL A 131 -0.60 12.87 2.85
C VAL A 131 -1.84 12.24 3.48
N ASN A 132 -2.77 11.75 2.67
CA ASN A 132 -3.97 11.05 3.15
C ASN A 132 -3.61 9.83 4.02
N TYR A 133 -2.62 9.04 3.59
CA TYR A 133 -2.11 7.90 4.37
C TYR A 133 -1.57 8.35 5.73
N LYS A 134 -0.70 9.35 5.74
CA LYS A 134 -0.15 9.93 6.97
C LYS A 134 -1.29 10.40 7.91
N ASP A 135 -2.18 11.22 7.41
CA ASP A 135 -3.24 11.85 8.22
C ASP A 135 -4.19 10.81 8.83
N ARG A 136 -4.47 9.73 8.12
CA ARG A 136 -5.26 8.60 8.64
C ARG A 136 -4.53 7.79 9.71
N MET A 137 -3.21 7.75 9.69
CA MET A 137 -2.41 7.00 10.65
C MET A 137 -2.02 7.84 11.88
N LEU A 138 -1.95 9.18 11.77
CA LEU A 138 -1.54 10.06 12.87
C LEU A 138 -2.31 9.85 14.20
N PRO A 139 -3.65 9.61 14.24
CA PRO A 139 -4.36 9.38 15.48
C PRO A 139 -3.77 8.23 16.33
N PHE A 140 -3.26 7.20 15.67
CA PHE A 140 -2.72 5.99 16.30
C PHE A 140 -1.26 6.13 16.75
N MET A 141 -0.54 7.17 16.32
CA MET A 141 0.89 7.31 16.58
C MET A 141 1.18 7.76 18.03
N PRO A 142 2.34 7.32 18.60
CA PRO A 142 2.77 7.76 19.92
C PRO A 142 3.11 9.25 19.92
N GLY A 143 2.86 9.90 21.04
CA GLY A 143 3.12 11.32 21.26
C GLY A 143 1.90 12.08 21.79
N ARG A 144 2.16 13.16 22.52
CA ARG A 144 1.10 13.99 23.10
C ARG A 144 0.68 15.14 22.18
N ARG A 145 1.62 15.71 21.44
CA ARG A 145 1.39 16.84 20.51
C ARG A 145 1.36 16.34 19.07
N ALA A 146 0.66 17.04 18.19
CA ALA A 146 0.59 16.71 16.77
C ALA A 146 1.98 16.54 16.14
N ARG A 147 2.92 17.45 16.46
CA ARG A 147 4.31 17.38 15.97
C ARG A 147 5.03 16.10 16.42
N ASP A 148 4.78 15.66 17.65
CA ASP A 148 5.42 14.45 18.19
C ASP A 148 4.88 13.20 17.46
N LYS A 149 3.56 13.16 17.22
CA LYS A 149 2.91 12.09 16.45
C LYS A 149 3.39 12.05 15.00
N GLU A 150 3.51 13.20 14.37
CA GLU A 150 4.00 13.28 12.98
C GLU A 150 5.45 12.80 12.86
N ARG A 151 6.32 13.20 13.78
CA ARG A 151 7.69 12.71 13.85
C ARG A 151 7.73 11.19 14.06
N ALA A 152 6.91 10.67 14.98
CA ALA A 152 6.80 9.24 15.22
C ALA A 152 6.32 8.50 13.97
N PHE A 153 5.31 9.04 13.27
CA PHE A 153 4.85 8.46 12.01
C PHE A 153 6.00 8.31 11.01
N PHE A 154 6.74 9.37 10.73
CA PHE A 154 7.83 9.30 9.74
C PHE A 154 8.91 8.29 10.15
N VAL A 155 9.32 8.26 11.42
CA VAL A 155 10.34 7.30 11.90
C VAL A 155 9.81 5.86 11.82
N ILE A 156 8.61 5.60 12.35
CA ILE A 156 8.03 4.26 12.40
C ILE A 156 7.82 3.73 10.97
N PHE A 157 7.14 4.50 10.11
CA PHE A 157 6.81 4.03 8.77
C PHE A 157 8.01 3.92 7.84
N SER A 158 9.00 4.82 7.94
CA SER A 158 10.25 4.68 7.18
C SER A 158 11.03 3.42 7.60
N THR A 159 11.11 3.16 8.92
CA THR A 159 11.78 1.96 9.44
C THR A 159 11.06 0.69 9.01
N MET A 160 9.72 0.64 9.13
CA MET A 160 8.93 -0.51 8.73
C MET A 160 9.04 -0.78 7.22
N THR A 161 8.95 0.28 6.40
CA THR A 161 9.06 0.18 4.94
C THR A 161 10.41 -0.38 4.53
N GLY A 162 11.50 0.20 5.02
CA GLY A 162 12.86 -0.26 4.71
C GLY A 162 13.14 -1.67 5.23
N ALA A 163 12.63 -2.03 6.42
CA ALA A 163 12.82 -3.37 6.95
C ALA A 163 12.12 -4.44 6.09
N VAL A 164 10.88 -4.20 5.62
CA VAL A 164 10.16 -5.12 4.74
C VAL A 164 10.84 -5.20 3.37
N GLU A 165 11.29 -4.07 2.80
CA GLU A 165 12.02 -4.04 1.54
C GLU A 165 13.30 -4.88 1.62
N ILE A 166 14.10 -4.69 2.67
CA ILE A 166 15.34 -5.45 2.89
C ILE A 166 15.02 -6.93 3.16
N ALA A 167 14.02 -7.25 4.00
CA ALA A 167 13.66 -8.62 4.31
C ALA A 167 13.33 -9.42 3.05
N ARG A 168 12.59 -8.83 2.10
CA ARG A 168 12.23 -9.46 0.82
C ARG A 168 13.42 -9.81 -0.08
N MET A 169 14.59 -9.23 0.16
CA MET A 169 15.82 -9.59 -0.57
C MET A 169 16.44 -10.91 -0.08
N PHE A 170 16.04 -11.41 1.08
CA PHE A 170 16.56 -12.66 1.62
C PHE A 170 15.70 -13.85 1.16
N PRO A 171 16.33 -14.95 0.68
CA PRO A 171 15.58 -16.10 0.13
C PRO A 171 15.00 -17.02 1.21
N HIS A 172 15.41 -16.87 2.47
CA HIS A 172 15.04 -17.79 3.56
C HIS A 172 14.22 -17.08 4.64
N PRO A 173 13.07 -17.64 5.08
CA PRO A 173 12.21 -17.05 6.11
C PRO A 173 12.94 -16.71 7.43
N ALA A 174 13.90 -17.53 7.84
CA ALA A 174 14.68 -17.27 9.05
C ALA A 174 15.53 -15.99 8.95
N ALA A 175 16.08 -15.67 7.78
CA ALA A 175 16.82 -14.44 7.55
C ALA A 175 15.89 -13.23 7.43
N GLN A 176 14.75 -13.39 6.78
CA GLN A 176 13.69 -12.38 6.72
C GLN A 176 13.21 -12.02 8.13
N GLU A 177 12.85 -13.01 8.95
CA GLU A 177 12.41 -12.78 10.34
C GLU A 177 13.48 -12.07 11.17
N LYS A 178 14.76 -12.36 10.98
CA LYS A 178 15.83 -11.67 11.69
C LYS A 178 15.85 -10.16 11.39
N VAL A 179 15.61 -9.76 10.14
CA VAL A 179 15.49 -8.34 9.76
C VAL A 179 14.25 -7.71 10.38
N LEU A 180 13.09 -8.38 10.21
CA LEU A 180 11.80 -7.89 10.68
C LEU A 180 11.77 -7.78 12.22
N SER A 181 12.25 -8.80 12.94
CA SER A 181 12.28 -8.79 14.41
C SER A 181 13.23 -7.71 14.96
N SER A 182 14.40 -7.52 14.35
CA SER A 182 15.34 -6.48 14.76
C SER A 182 14.72 -5.09 14.67
N ALA A 183 14.05 -4.78 13.53
CA ALA A 183 13.38 -3.50 13.36
C ALA A 183 12.18 -3.35 14.31
N ARG A 184 11.39 -4.41 14.47
CA ARG A 184 10.23 -4.45 15.38
C ARG A 184 10.64 -4.19 16.83
N GLU A 185 11.65 -4.90 17.33
CA GLU A 185 12.15 -4.71 18.69
C GLU A 185 12.70 -3.31 18.92
N PHE A 186 13.48 -2.79 17.96
CA PHE A 186 13.99 -1.43 18.02
C PHE A 186 12.85 -0.41 18.15
N LEU A 187 11.84 -0.48 17.29
CA LEU A 187 10.71 0.44 17.35
C LEU A 187 9.94 0.33 18.66
N LEU A 188 9.63 -0.90 19.12
CA LEU A 188 8.87 -1.12 20.35
C LEU A 188 9.57 -0.63 21.62
N ARG A 189 10.90 -0.48 21.58
CA ARG A 189 11.71 0.07 22.71
C ARG A 189 11.92 1.59 22.60
N SER A 190 11.82 2.16 21.39
CA SER A 190 12.18 3.56 21.14
C SER A 190 11.05 4.56 21.40
N PHE A 191 9.81 4.09 21.50
CA PHE A 191 8.60 4.85 21.73
C PHE A 191 7.80 4.23 22.87
#